data_bb1fcb3fe0416547478d5130a5437125
#
_entry.id   bb1fcb3fe0416547478d5130a5437125
#
_cell.length_a   1.000
_cell.length_b   1.000
_cell.length_c   1.000
_cell.angle_alpha   90.00
_cell.angle_beta   90.00
_cell.angle_gamma   90.00
#
_symmetry.space_group_name_H-M   'P 1'
#
loop_
_entity.id
_entity.type
_entity.pdbx_description
1 polymer ?
#
loop_
_entity_poly.entity_id
_entity_poly.type
_entity_poly.pdbx_seq_one_letter_code
_entity_poly.pdbx_strand_id
1 'polypeptide(L)'
;MVTNGTSTSNKIVGMYSAPAGSTLLIDRNCHKSLAHLLMMSDVVPLWLKPTRNALGILGGIPKREFTRDSIQHKVSTTGGAQWPVHAVITNSTYDGLLYNTTWIKETLDVPLYPL
;
A
#
# COMPACT_ATOMS: atom_id res chain seq x y z
N MET A 1 11.09 -15.77 6.28
CA MET A 1 10.66 -15.72 7.69
C MET A 1 9.52 -16.68 7.90
N VAL A 2 9.66 -17.59 8.83
CA VAL A 2 8.62 -18.57 9.15
C VAL A 2 7.96 -18.18 10.47
N THR A 3 6.65 -17.98 10.43
CA THR A 3 5.86 -17.57 11.59
C THR A 3 4.57 -18.36 11.65
N ASN A 4 3.71 -18.02 12.59
CA ASN A 4 2.40 -18.63 12.76
C ASN A 4 1.40 -18.06 11.74
N GLY A 5 1.67 -18.28 10.46
CA GLY A 5 0.87 -17.82 9.32
C GLY A 5 1.41 -16.55 8.67
N THR A 6 1.07 -16.36 7.40
CA THR A 6 1.50 -15.23 6.56
C THR A 6 1.02 -13.88 7.12
N SER A 7 -0.17 -13.86 7.76
CA SER A 7 -0.68 -12.63 8.40
C SER A 7 0.27 -12.10 9.46
N THR A 8 0.87 -12.98 10.27
CA THR A 8 1.86 -12.58 11.27
C THR A 8 3.13 -12.08 10.61
N SER A 9 3.60 -12.74 9.55
CA SER A 9 4.76 -12.30 8.77
C SER A 9 4.55 -10.91 8.18
N ASN A 10 3.39 -10.64 7.60
CA ASN A 10 3.05 -9.33 7.05
C ASN A 10 3.10 -8.24 8.11
N LYS A 11 2.57 -8.51 9.30
CA LYS A 11 2.59 -7.56 10.43
C LYS A 11 4.02 -7.26 10.88
N ILE A 12 4.85 -8.28 11.02
CA ILE A 12 6.25 -8.12 11.46
C ILE A 12 7.04 -7.30 10.45
N VAL A 13 6.94 -7.63 9.16
CA VAL A 13 7.63 -6.88 8.11
C VAL A 13 7.16 -5.42 8.08
N GLY A 14 5.87 -5.19 8.15
CA GLY A 14 5.31 -3.84 8.17
C GLY A 14 5.76 -3.03 9.37
N MET A 15 5.74 -3.60 10.56
CA MET A 15 6.18 -2.91 11.79
C MET A 15 7.67 -2.60 11.77
N TYR A 16 8.47 -3.49 11.19
CA TYR A 16 9.91 -3.26 11.08
C TYR A 16 10.24 -2.17 10.04
N SER A 17 9.56 -2.19 8.90
CA SER A 17 9.88 -1.30 7.78
C SER A 17 9.26 0.09 7.88
N ALA A 18 8.25 0.26 8.72
CA ALA A 18 7.55 1.53 8.89
C ALA A 18 7.57 1.97 10.37
N PRO A 19 8.55 2.79 10.76
CA PRO A 19 8.61 3.32 12.13
C PRO A 19 7.35 4.12 12.50
N ALA A 20 7.05 4.20 13.80
CA ALA A 20 5.92 4.98 14.31
C ALA A 20 5.99 6.43 13.81
N GLY A 21 4.86 6.97 13.40
CA GLY A 21 4.75 8.32 12.84
C GLY A 21 5.10 8.44 11.36
N SER A 22 5.61 7.37 10.73
CA SER A 22 5.91 7.38 9.30
C SER A 22 4.64 7.21 8.45
N THR A 23 4.78 7.46 7.16
CA THR A 23 3.70 7.31 6.18
C THR A 23 3.95 6.09 5.31
N LEU A 24 2.91 5.33 5.07
CA LEU A 24 2.94 4.11 4.27
C LEU A 24 1.95 4.21 3.11
N LEU A 25 2.42 3.97 1.89
CA LEU A 25 1.56 3.93 0.72
C LEU A 25 0.99 2.51 0.58
N ILE A 26 -0.32 2.36 0.61
CA ILE A 26 -0.98 1.05 0.70
C ILE A 26 -2.06 0.92 -0.35
N ASP A 27 -2.10 -0.24 -1.02
CA ASP A 27 -3.20 -0.65 -1.87
C ASP A 27 -4.49 -0.78 -1.04
N ARG A 28 -5.55 -0.09 -1.45
CA ARG A 28 -6.85 -0.15 -0.76
C ARG A 28 -7.48 -1.54 -0.83
N ASN A 29 -7.12 -2.34 -1.83
CA ASN A 29 -7.55 -3.73 -1.98
C ASN A 29 -6.53 -4.69 -1.35
N CYS A 30 -6.14 -4.42 -0.11
CA CYS A 30 -5.16 -5.22 0.61
C CYS A 30 -5.81 -6.26 1.52
N HIS A 31 -5.00 -7.23 1.94
CA HIS A 31 -5.41 -8.23 2.92
C HIS A 31 -5.65 -7.58 4.30
N LYS A 32 -6.58 -8.14 5.07
CA LYS A 32 -6.94 -7.65 6.41
C LYS A 32 -5.75 -7.56 7.38
N SER A 33 -4.69 -8.34 7.17
CA SER A 33 -3.48 -8.26 7.99
C SER A 33 -2.83 -6.88 7.96
N LEU A 34 -2.93 -6.17 6.84
CA LEU A 34 -2.42 -4.80 6.73
C LEU A 34 -3.31 -3.81 7.48
N ALA A 35 -4.63 -4.01 7.46
CA ALA A 35 -5.53 -3.21 8.29
C ALA A 35 -5.22 -3.40 9.78
N HIS A 36 -4.95 -4.63 10.22
CA HIS A 36 -4.52 -4.92 11.59
C HIS A 36 -3.16 -4.26 11.91
N LEU A 37 -2.22 -4.28 10.97
CA LEU A 37 -0.94 -3.58 11.13
C LEU A 37 -1.17 -2.10 11.40
N LEU A 38 -2.03 -1.45 10.64
CA LEU A 38 -2.35 -0.03 10.82
C LEU A 38 -2.99 0.27 12.18
N MET A 39 -3.78 -0.66 12.70
CA MET A 39 -4.38 -0.53 14.03
C MET A 39 -3.37 -0.71 15.15
N MET A 40 -2.33 -1.51 14.93
CA MET A 40 -1.31 -1.84 15.93
C MET A 40 -0.12 -0.88 15.92
N SER A 41 0.08 -0.14 14.85
CA SER A 41 1.22 0.75 14.68
C SER A 41 0.74 2.17 14.43
N ASP A 42 1.56 3.14 14.84
CA ASP A 42 1.29 4.56 14.62
C ASP A 42 1.83 4.99 13.25
N VAL A 43 1.20 4.49 12.21
CA VAL A 43 1.57 4.74 10.81
C VAL A 43 0.42 5.44 10.11
N VAL A 44 0.74 6.47 9.31
CA VAL A 44 -0.26 7.20 8.52
C VAL A 44 -0.41 6.53 7.15
N PRO A 45 -1.56 5.94 6.82
CA PRO A 45 -1.76 5.31 5.52
C PRO A 45 -2.11 6.34 4.44
N LEU A 46 -1.49 6.19 3.27
CA LEU A 46 -1.93 6.82 2.04
C LEU A 46 -2.49 5.71 1.14
N TRP A 47 -3.75 5.85 0.76
CA TRP A 47 -4.45 4.79 0.04
C TRP A 47 -4.33 4.96 -1.47
N LEU A 48 -3.87 3.90 -2.14
CA LEU A 48 -3.98 3.74 -3.58
C LEU A 48 -5.35 3.15 -3.89
N LYS A 49 -6.19 3.93 -4.57
CA LYS A 49 -7.59 3.55 -4.79
C LYS A 49 -7.75 2.82 -6.12
N PRO A 50 -8.29 1.59 -6.10
CA PRO A 50 -8.63 0.89 -7.33
C PRO A 50 -9.83 1.53 -8.02
N THR A 51 -9.98 1.24 -9.31
CA THR A 51 -11.16 1.60 -10.07
C THR A 51 -12.33 0.70 -9.71
N ARG A 52 -13.55 1.14 -10.02
CA ARG A 52 -14.76 0.32 -9.94
C ARG A 52 -15.51 0.41 -11.27
N ASN A 53 -16.17 -0.68 -11.66
CA ASN A 53 -17.06 -0.66 -12.82
C ASN A 53 -18.45 -0.11 -12.42
N ALA A 54 -19.38 -0.07 -13.39
CA ALA A 54 -20.74 0.41 -13.15
C ALA A 54 -21.52 -0.41 -12.10
N LEU A 55 -21.11 -1.66 -11.86
CA LEU A 55 -21.70 -2.56 -10.87
C LEU A 55 -21.01 -2.48 -9.50
N GLY A 56 -20.00 -1.62 -9.35
CA GLY A 56 -19.24 -1.47 -8.12
C GLY A 56 -18.15 -2.52 -7.91
N ILE A 57 -17.87 -3.37 -8.88
CA ILE A 57 -16.81 -4.38 -8.80
C ILE A 57 -15.44 -3.71 -8.90
N LEU A 58 -14.54 -4.09 -7.99
CA LEU A 58 -13.18 -3.56 -7.94
C LEU A 58 -12.37 -3.98 -9.16
N GLY A 59 -11.69 -3.02 -9.76
CA GLY A 59 -10.68 -3.24 -10.79
C GLY A 59 -9.26 -2.99 -10.27
N GLY A 60 -8.33 -2.76 -11.19
CA GLY A 60 -6.96 -2.41 -10.84
C GLY A 60 -6.79 -0.96 -10.42
N ILE A 61 -5.67 -0.67 -9.77
CA ILE A 61 -5.26 0.70 -9.48
C ILE A 61 -4.78 1.33 -10.78
N PRO A 62 -5.35 2.47 -11.21
CA PRO A 62 -4.91 3.11 -12.44
C PRO A 62 -3.51 3.69 -12.32
N LYS A 63 -2.78 3.75 -13.42
CA LYS A 63 -1.40 4.25 -13.45
C LYS A 63 -1.27 5.66 -12.88
N ARG A 64 -2.29 6.51 -13.06
CA ARG A 64 -2.30 7.88 -12.53
C ARG A 64 -2.15 7.94 -11.01
N GLU A 65 -2.57 6.91 -10.28
CA GLU A 65 -2.44 6.84 -8.82
C GLU A 65 -0.99 6.70 -8.37
N PHE A 66 -0.11 6.15 -9.23
CA PHE A 66 1.30 5.93 -8.94
C PHE A 66 2.19 7.11 -9.31
N THR A 67 1.66 8.22 -9.82
CA THR A 67 2.45 9.40 -10.16
C THR A 67 2.88 10.16 -8.92
N ARG A 68 4.03 10.84 -9.00
CA ARG A 68 4.51 11.68 -7.89
C ARG A 68 3.52 12.79 -7.55
N ASP A 69 2.89 13.39 -8.55
CA ASP A 69 1.90 14.45 -8.35
C ASP A 69 0.69 13.95 -7.57
N SER A 70 0.19 12.76 -7.90
CA SER A 70 -0.93 12.14 -7.20
C SER A 70 -0.58 11.87 -5.73
N ILE A 71 0.62 11.34 -5.47
CA ILE A 71 1.09 11.07 -4.11
C ILE A 71 1.30 12.37 -3.34
N GLN A 72 1.89 13.37 -3.96
CA GLN A 72 2.06 14.70 -3.34
C GLN A 72 0.71 15.31 -2.95
N HIS A 73 -0.30 15.18 -3.79
CA HIS A 73 -1.66 15.62 -3.48
C HIS A 73 -2.22 14.87 -2.27
N LYS A 74 -2.05 13.54 -2.21
CA LYS A 74 -2.49 12.74 -1.06
C LYS A 74 -1.78 13.15 0.23
N VAL A 75 -0.48 13.41 0.18
CA VAL A 75 0.30 13.88 1.32
C VAL A 75 -0.25 15.22 1.82
N SER A 76 -0.52 16.15 0.94
CA SER A 76 -1.02 17.49 1.31
C SER A 76 -2.45 17.48 1.86
N THR A 77 -3.27 16.50 1.48
CA THR A 77 -4.67 16.40 1.93
C THR A 77 -4.86 15.49 3.14
N THR A 78 -3.84 14.72 3.53
CA THR A 78 -3.92 13.81 4.68
C THR A 78 -3.17 14.43 5.87
N GLY A 79 -3.87 14.66 6.97
CA GLY A 79 -3.28 15.24 8.18
C GLY A 79 -2.18 14.35 8.77
N GLY A 80 -1.02 14.95 9.07
CA GLY A 80 0.12 14.24 9.63
C GLY A 80 0.91 13.39 8.65
N ALA A 81 0.53 13.34 7.38
CA ALA A 81 1.24 12.57 6.37
C ALA A 81 2.52 13.26 5.91
N GLN A 82 3.55 12.46 5.68
CA GLN A 82 4.81 12.85 5.07
C GLN A 82 5.00 12.04 3.77
N TRP A 83 6.13 12.22 3.10
CA TRP A 83 6.43 11.36 1.95
C TRP A 83 6.53 9.90 2.41
N PRO A 84 5.91 8.95 1.68
CA PRO A 84 5.90 7.55 2.11
C PRO A 84 7.30 6.96 2.22
N VAL A 85 7.54 6.20 3.28
CA VAL A 85 8.80 5.47 3.46
C VAL A 85 8.81 4.16 2.68
N HIS A 86 7.63 3.55 2.49
CA HIS A 86 7.45 2.31 1.74
C HIS A 86 6.12 2.30 1.03
N ALA A 87 6.01 1.42 0.02
CA ALA A 87 4.76 1.11 -0.64
C ALA A 87 4.45 -0.39 -0.50
N VAL A 88 3.21 -0.72 -0.21
CA VAL A 88 2.73 -2.09 -0.11
C VAL A 88 1.63 -2.30 -1.14
N ILE A 89 1.87 -3.17 -2.10
CA ILE A 89 0.96 -3.46 -3.21
C ILE A 89 0.59 -4.94 -3.18
N THR A 90 -0.71 -5.23 -3.25
CA THR A 90 -1.18 -6.60 -3.34
C THR A 90 -0.98 -7.13 -4.77
N ASN A 91 -0.10 -8.11 -4.92
CA ASN A 91 0.24 -8.68 -6.23
C ASN A 91 0.42 -10.21 -6.09
N SER A 92 -0.54 -11.05 -6.43
CA SER A 92 -1.79 -10.71 -7.13
C SER A 92 -2.94 -10.47 -6.14
N THR A 93 -3.98 -9.80 -6.63
CA THR A 93 -5.22 -9.65 -5.87
C THR A 93 -6.05 -10.94 -5.92
N TYR A 94 -7.13 -10.98 -5.13
CA TYR A 94 -8.05 -12.12 -5.11
C TYR A 94 -8.64 -12.41 -6.51
N ASP A 95 -8.86 -11.36 -7.30
CA ASP A 95 -9.42 -11.45 -8.66
C ASP A 95 -8.35 -11.74 -9.72
N GLY A 96 -7.11 -11.98 -9.32
CA GLY A 96 -6.01 -12.29 -10.24
C GLY A 96 -5.37 -11.09 -10.92
N LEU A 97 -5.59 -9.88 -10.42
CA LEU A 97 -4.97 -8.68 -10.97
C LEU A 97 -3.47 -8.64 -10.63
N LEU A 98 -2.66 -8.38 -11.62
CA LEU A 98 -1.21 -8.26 -11.50
C LEU A 98 -0.76 -6.85 -11.86
N TYR A 99 0.25 -6.36 -11.18
CA TYR A 99 0.87 -5.07 -11.44
C TYR A 99 2.31 -5.24 -11.91
N ASN A 100 2.77 -4.31 -12.75
CA ASN A 100 4.18 -4.24 -13.10
C ASN A 100 4.95 -3.61 -11.93
N THR A 101 5.44 -4.43 -11.03
CA THR A 101 6.13 -3.97 -9.81
C THR A 101 7.44 -3.27 -10.12
N THR A 102 8.14 -3.62 -11.19
CA THR A 102 9.35 -2.93 -11.62
C THR A 102 9.04 -1.49 -12.00
N TRP A 103 8.03 -1.28 -12.83
CA TRP A 103 7.61 0.06 -13.23
C TRP A 103 7.15 0.91 -12.02
N ILE A 104 6.39 0.29 -11.10
CA ILE A 104 5.92 0.98 -9.89
C ILE A 104 7.11 1.42 -9.04
N LYS A 105 8.06 0.52 -8.81
CA LYS A 105 9.25 0.82 -8.01
C LYS A 105 10.07 1.96 -8.61
N GLU A 106 10.29 1.94 -9.90
CA GLU A 106 11.05 2.97 -10.62
C GLU A 106 10.32 4.33 -10.58
N THR A 107 9.01 4.31 -10.72
CA THR A 107 8.19 5.53 -10.74
C THR A 107 8.10 6.18 -9.37
N LEU A 108 7.91 5.39 -8.32
CA LEU A 108 7.74 5.90 -6.95
C LEU A 108 9.05 6.26 -6.27
N ASP A 109 10.13 5.60 -6.66
CA ASP A 109 11.45 5.75 -6.03
C ASP A 109 11.40 5.54 -4.51
N VAL A 110 10.60 4.56 -4.08
CA VAL A 110 10.51 4.11 -2.68
C VAL A 110 10.61 2.60 -2.64
N PRO A 111 11.05 2.00 -1.52
CA PRO A 111 11.01 0.55 -1.36
C PRO A 111 9.60 0.01 -1.53
N LEU A 112 9.47 -1.07 -2.29
CA LEU A 112 8.20 -1.71 -2.61
C LEU A 112 8.18 -3.12 -2.04
N TYR A 113 7.12 -3.44 -1.32
CA TYR A 113 6.86 -4.78 -0.82
C TYR A 113 5.63 -5.36 -1.53
N PRO A 114 5.80 -6.19 -2.55
CA PRO A 114 4.69 -6.92 -3.16
C PRO A 114 4.23 -8.02 -2.21
N LEU A 115 2.96 -8.08 -1.99
CA LEU A 115 2.31 -9.12 -1.18
C LEU A 115 1.55 -10.08 -2.05
#